data_f9419eded1b01295a8e92ab53309e0c1
#
_entry.id   f9419eded1b01295a8e92ab53309e0c1
#
_cell.length_a   1.000
_cell.length_b   1.000
_cell.length_c   1.000
_cell.angle_alpha   90.00
_cell.angle_beta   90.00
_cell.angle_gamma   90.00
#
_symmetry.space_group_name_H-M   'P 1'
#
loop_
_entity.id
_entity.type
_entity.pdbx_description
1 polymer ?
#
loop_
_entity_poly.entity_id
_entity_poly.type
_entity_poly.pdbx_seq_one_letter_code
_entity_poly.pdbx_strand_id
1 'polypeptide(L)'
;LPEDLAETREPSGGSRPIWRRGLAWQLMVYMGIGSLVFYGPLSWLPEIYQSRGVSAVTAGYLLLVMNFLGMIGSLIAPLIGGRMRDQRKAVIGSACVILVGFLGLLFGPTSAAFFWMSILGLGQGAQFGLALLLIVLRSADGHVAARLSSMAQSGGYLIAGTGPLVMGVLHSATGGWVLPIVFLIVANLVGLALGHEAARDRVIKA
;
A
#
# COMPACT_ATOMS: atom_id res chain seq x y z
N LEU A 1 -2.26 -37.67 -37.28
CA LEU A 1 -2.05 -36.38 -36.58
C LEU A 1 -3.38 -35.94 -35.98
N PRO A 2 -3.53 -35.76 -34.69
CA PRO A 2 -4.78 -35.27 -34.10
C PRO A 2 -4.88 -33.76 -34.25
N GLU A 3 -5.93 -33.33 -34.94
CA GLU A 3 -6.32 -31.92 -35.16
C GLU A 3 -7.04 -31.27 -33.98
N ASP A 4 -6.86 -31.75 -32.75
CA ASP A 4 -7.66 -31.36 -31.59
C ASP A 4 -7.00 -30.33 -30.64
N LEU A 5 -6.06 -29.52 -31.12
CA LEU A 5 -5.40 -28.49 -30.27
C LEU A 5 -5.77 -27.05 -30.65
N ALA A 6 -6.82 -26.83 -31.39
CA ALA A 6 -7.29 -25.48 -31.77
C ALA A 6 -8.70 -25.18 -31.26
N GLU A 7 -9.08 -25.65 -30.06
CA GLU A 7 -10.15 -24.96 -29.33
C GLU A 7 -9.62 -23.64 -28.81
N THR A 8 -9.51 -22.66 -29.70
CA THR A 8 -9.57 -21.26 -29.31
C THR A 8 -10.89 -21.05 -28.57
N ARG A 9 -10.84 -21.11 -27.21
CA ARG A 9 -11.94 -20.66 -26.38
C ARG A 9 -12.26 -19.24 -26.81
N GLU A 10 -13.34 -19.11 -27.58
CA GLU A 10 -13.97 -17.84 -27.86
C GLU A 10 -14.17 -17.08 -26.51
N PRO A 11 -13.94 -15.76 -26.47
CA PRO A 11 -14.26 -14.98 -25.29
C PRO A 11 -15.75 -15.07 -25.07
N SER A 12 -16.17 -15.87 -24.11
CA SER A 12 -17.58 -16.00 -23.71
C SER A 12 -18.14 -14.60 -23.41
N GLY A 13 -19.25 -14.36 -24.09
CA GLY A 13 -19.97 -13.11 -24.28
C GLY A 13 -19.96 -12.07 -23.18
N GLY A 14 -19.79 -10.81 -23.53
CA GLY A 14 -20.43 -9.67 -22.90
C GLY A 14 -19.96 -9.27 -21.51
N SER A 15 -18.73 -9.61 -21.07
CA SER A 15 -18.24 -9.13 -19.78
C SER A 15 -17.94 -7.62 -19.81
N ARG A 16 -18.58 -6.88 -18.93
CA ARG A 16 -18.33 -5.44 -18.80
C ARG A 16 -16.84 -5.20 -18.50
N PRO A 17 -16.18 -4.30 -19.22
CA PRO A 17 -14.75 -4.02 -19.02
C PRO A 17 -14.47 -3.65 -17.56
N ILE A 18 -13.32 -4.09 -17.03
CA ILE A 18 -12.93 -3.94 -15.61
C ILE A 18 -13.01 -2.49 -15.14
N TRP A 19 -12.64 -1.53 -15.98
CA TRP A 19 -12.71 -0.09 -15.65
C TRP A 19 -14.14 0.46 -15.42
N ARG A 20 -15.19 -0.30 -15.77
CA ARG A 20 -16.59 0.04 -15.45
C ARG A 20 -17.04 -0.51 -14.10
N ARG A 21 -16.18 -1.20 -13.37
CA ARG A 21 -16.46 -1.80 -12.07
C ARG A 21 -15.91 -0.90 -10.96
N GLY A 22 -16.78 -0.37 -10.10
CA GLY A 22 -16.38 0.49 -8.99
C GLY A 22 -15.37 -0.16 -8.04
N LEU A 23 -15.49 -1.49 -7.82
CA LEU A 23 -14.54 -2.24 -6.98
C LEU A 23 -13.12 -2.22 -7.55
N ALA A 24 -12.96 -2.23 -8.90
CA ALA A 24 -11.63 -2.16 -9.52
C ALA A 24 -10.95 -0.80 -9.22
N TRP A 25 -11.69 0.28 -9.26
CA TRP A 25 -11.20 1.61 -8.89
C TRP A 25 -10.87 1.71 -7.40
N GLN A 26 -11.70 1.13 -6.53
CA GLN A 26 -11.42 1.09 -5.09
C GLN A 26 -10.10 0.37 -4.80
N LEU A 27 -9.87 -0.79 -5.42
CA LEU A 27 -8.62 -1.55 -5.27
C LEU A 27 -7.42 -0.78 -5.84
N MET A 28 -7.57 -0.14 -7.01
CA MET A 28 -6.52 0.68 -7.62
C MET A 28 -6.14 1.85 -6.71
N VAL A 29 -7.11 2.59 -6.21
CA VAL A 29 -6.85 3.76 -5.35
C VAL A 29 -6.32 3.31 -3.98
N TYR A 30 -6.85 2.23 -3.41
CA TYR A 30 -6.32 1.65 -2.15
C TYR A 30 -4.84 1.27 -2.28
N MET A 31 -4.48 0.56 -3.36
CA MET A 31 -3.09 0.20 -3.65
C MET A 31 -2.22 1.44 -3.90
N GLY A 32 -2.74 2.41 -4.66
CA GLY A 32 -2.05 3.65 -4.98
C GLY A 32 -1.75 4.51 -3.75
N ILE A 33 -2.74 4.68 -2.86
CA ILE A 33 -2.55 5.41 -1.60
C ILE A 33 -1.59 4.65 -0.68
N GLY A 34 -1.69 3.33 -0.58
CA GLY A 34 -0.75 2.52 0.19
C GLY A 34 0.69 2.68 -0.31
N SER A 35 0.87 2.69 -1.62
CA SER A 35 2.17 2.93 -2.24
C SER A 35 2.66 4.38 -2.05
N LEU A 36 1.77 5.38 -2.10
CA LEU A 36 2.10 6.77 -1.79
C LEU A 36 2.62 6.91 -0.35
N VAL A 37 1.91 6.30 0.60
CA VAL A 37 2.27 6.26 2.02
C VAL A 37 3.61 5.55 2.25
N PHE A 38 4.01 4.63 1.38
CA PHE A 38 5.32 3.96 1.41
C PHE A 38 6.42 4.80 0.75
N TYR A 39 6.22 5.28 -0.50
CA TYR A 39 7.25 6.00 -1.25
C TYR A 39 7.57 7.39 -0.68
N GLY A 40 6.63 8.02 0.01
CA GLY A 40 6.87 9.27 0.72
C GLY A 40 8.02 9.15 1.73
N PRO A 41 7.91 8.30 2.76
CA PRO A 41 9.00 8.05 3.70
C PRO A 41 10.24 7.45 3.04
N LEU A 42 10.10 6.55 2.08
CA LEU A 42 11.23 5.98 1.36
C LEU A 42 12.15 7.07 0.80
N SER A 43 11.58 8.15 0.28
CA SER A 43 12.33 9.26 -0.33
C SER A 43 12.88 10.25 0.70
N TRP A 44 12.15 10.54 1.78
CA TRP A 44 12.45 11.66 2.66
C TRP A 44 12.86 11.27 4.08
N LEU A 45 12.77 9.99 4.46
CA LEU A 45 13.09 9.54 5.81
C LEU A 45 14.52 9.90 6.26
N PRO A 46 15.56 9.71 5.42
CA PRO A 46 16.91 10.11 5.82
C PRO A 46 17.00 11.60 6.14
N GLU A 47 16.38 12.46 5.33
CA GLU A 47 16.36 13.89 5.52
C GLU A 47 15.61 14.30 6.81
N ILE A 48 14.44 13.67 7.05
CA ILE A 48 13.65 13.89 8.28
C ILE A 48 14.50 13.62 9.53
N TYR A 49 15.27 12.53 9.56
CA TYR A 49 16.07 12.20 10.72
C TYR A 49 17.36 13.03 10.80
N GLN A 50 17.98 13.36 9.67
CA GLN A 50 19.15 14.25 9.65
C GLN A 50 18.80 15.65 10.15
N SER A 51 17.63 16.19 9.80
CA SER A 51 17.14 17.47 10.33
C SER A 51 16.92 17.46 11.85
N ARG A 52 16.86 16.27 12.48
CA ARG A 52 16.77 16.06 13.92
C ARG A 52 18.12 15.72 14.58
N GLY A 53 19.23 15.89 13.85
CA GLY A 53 20.57 15.66 14.36
C GLY A 53 21.05 14.20 14.32
N VAL A 54 20.31 13.30 13.63
CA VAL A 54 20.74 11.92 13.43
C VAL A 54 21.75 11.87 12.28
N SER A 55 22.82 11.09 12.42
CA SER A 55 23.84 10.96 11.35
C SER A 55 23.25 10.33 10.08
N ALA A 56 23.79 10.69 8.91
CA ALA A 56 23.36 10.14 7.61
C ALA A 56 23.46 8.61 7.57
N VAL A 57 24.49 8.04 8.20
CA VAL A 57 24.68 6.59 8.30
C VAL A 57 23.56 5.94 9.10
N THR A 58 23.23 6.48 10.27
CA THR A 58 22.12 5.97 11.10
C THR A 58 20.78 6.14 10.40
N ALA A 59 20.55 7.26 9.71
CA ALA A 59 19.34 7.48 8.91
C ALA A 59 19.19 6.44 7.80
N GLY A 60 20.29 6.06 7.16
CA GLY A 60 20.32 4.94 6.19
C GLY A 60 19.96 3.60 6.83
N TYR A 61 20.45 3.29 8.04
CA TYR A 61 20.05 2.07 8.76
C TYR A 61 18.57 2.08 9.17
N LEU A 62 18.01 3.22 9.54
CA LEU A 62 16.58 3.35 9.82
C LEU A 62 15.73 3.01 8.59
N LEU A 63 16.14 3.49 7.42
CA LEU A 63 15.50 3.17 6.15
C LEU A 63 15.62 1.67 5.81
N LEU A 64 16.78 1.08 6.04
CA LEU A 64 17.00 -0.36 5.85
C LEU A 64 16.07 -1.18 6.74
N VAL A 65 15.99 -0.86 8.04
CA VAL A 65 15.11 -1.55 8.99
C VAL A 65 13.64 -1.42 8.58
N MET A 66 13.20 -0.22 8.20
CA MET A 66 11.83 0.00 7.71
C MET A 66 11.52 -0.91 6.51
N ASN A 67 12.41 -0.99 5.51
CA ASN A 67 12.21 -1.82 4.33
C ASN A 67 12.28 -3.31 4.65
N PHE A 68 13.21 -3.75 5.49
CA PHE A 68 13.35 -5.14 5.88
C PHE A 68 12.12 -5.66 6.62
N LEU A 69 11.63 -4.89 7.62
CA LEU A 69 10.41 -5.23 8.34
C LEU A 69 9.18 -5.12 7.43
N GLY A 70 9.20 -4.22 6.44
CA GLY A 70 8.17 -4.13 5.40
C GLY A 70 8.09 -5.41 4.57
N MET A 71 9.22 -5.99 4.20
CA MET A 71 9.25 -7.29 3.51
C MET A 71 8.60 -8.38 4.37
N ILE A 72 8.92 -8.44 5.65
CA ILE A 72 8.30 -9.40 6.59
C ILE A 72 6.77 -9.17 6.68
N GLY A 73 6.34 -7.92 6.83
CA GLY A 73 4.93 -7.55 6.87
C GLY A 73 4.16 -7.97 5.61
N SER A 74 4.78 -7.78 4.43
CA SER A 74 4.18 -8.13 3.14
C SER A 74 4.00 -9.62 2.92
N LEU A 75 4.78 -10.46 3.59
CA LEU A 75 4.65 -11.91 3.55
C LEU A 75 3.63 -12.43 4.58
N ILE A 76 3.67 -11.90 5.80
CA ILE A 76 2.84 -12.40 6.91
C ILE A 76 1.37 -11.98 6.76
N ALA A 77 1.11 -10.73 6.40
CA ALA A 77 -0.25 -10.20 6.36
C ALA A 77 -1.18 -10.93 5.38
N PRO A 78 -0.75 -11.29 4.15
CA PRO A 78 -1.56 -12.11 3.26
C PRO A 78 -1.85 -13.51 3.79
N LEU A 79 -0.90 -14.13 4.51
CA LEU A 79 -1.11 -15.46 5.12
C LEU A 79 -2.19 -15.43 6.19
N ILE A 80 -2.23 -14.37 7.00
CA ILE A 80 -3.26 -14.17 8.02
C ILE A 80 -4.59 -13.77 7.34
N GLY A 81 -4.56 -12.78 6.46
CA GLY A 81 -5.73 -12.24 5.77
C GLY A 81 -6.43 -13.28 4.88
N GLY A 82 -5.66 -14.15 4.22
CA GLY A 82 -6.19 -15.23 3.38
C GLY A 82 -6.98 -16.31 4.14
N ARG A 83 -6.73 -16.45 5.44
CA ARG A 83 -7.49 -17.37 6.31
C ARG A 83 -8.76 -16.74 6.89
N MET A 84 -8.93 -15.44 6.74
CA MET A 84 -10.10 -14.72 7.25
C MET A 84 -11.21 -14.72 6.21
N ARG A 85 -12.47 -14.88 6.65
CA ARG A 85 -13.65 -14.72 5.77
C ARG A 85 -13.82 -13.26 5.32
N ASP A 86 -13.48 -12.32 6.19
CA ASP A 86 -13.58 -10.88 5.95
C ASP A 86 -12.22 -10.22 6.26
N GLN A 87 -11.60 -9.64 5.24
CA GLN A 87 -10.28 -9.02 5.32
C GLN A 87 -10.29 -7.62 5.94
N ARG A 88 -11.46 -7.07 6.30
CA ARG A 88 -11.58 -5.73 6.88
C ARG A 88 -10.75 -5.55 8.14
N LYS A 89 -10.76 -6.56 9.04
CA LYS A 89 -9.97 -6.51 10.27
C LYS A 89 -8.46 -6.44 9.99
N ALA A 90 -7.99 -7.15 8.96
CA ALA A 90 -6.59 -7.11 8.54
C ALA A 90 -6.22 -5.73 7.95
N VAL A 91 -7.10 -5.15 7.12
CA VAL A 91 -6.92 -3.80 6.57
C VAL A 91 -6.91 -2.75 7.67
N ILE A 92 -7.84 -2.81 8.63
CA ILE A 92 -7.86 -1.90 9.79
C ILE A 92 -6.57 -2.07 10.61
N GLY A 93 -6.17 -3.30 10.89
CA GLY A 93 -4.96 -3.59 11.66
C GLY A 93 -3.70 -3.00 11.02
N SER A 94 -3.50 -3.20 9.70
CA SER A 94 -2.36 -2.64 8.99
C SER A 94 -2.35 -1.10 9.01
N ALA A 95 -3.51 -0.47 8.79
CA ALA A 95 -3.62 0.98 8.82
C ALA A 95 -3.37 1.57 10.22
N CYS A 96 -3.82 0.89 11.29
CA CYS A 96 -3.53 1.29 12.67
C CYS A 96 -2.02 1.17 12.98
N VAL A 97 -1.36 0.10 12.53
CA VAL A 97 0.09 -0.07 12.72
C VAL A 97 0.85 1.04 11.99
N ILE A 98 0.47 1.40 10.76
CA ILE A 98 1.06 2.53 10.02
C ILE A 98 0.84 3.84 10.77
N LEU A 99 -0.37 4.08 11.26
CA LEU A 99 -0.71 5.29 12.02
C LEU A 99 0.18 5.43 13.26
N VAL A 100 0.34 4.35 14.04
CA VAL A 100 1.24 4.33 15.21
C VAL A 100 2.68 4.64 14.80
N GLY A 101 3.16 4.07 13.69
CA GLY A 101 4.49 4.36 13.16
C GLY A 101 4.68 5.84 12.79
N PHE A 102 3.70 6.46 12.13
CA PHE A 102 3.75 7.89 11.80
C PHE A 102 3.63 8.80 13.05
N LEU A 103 2.80 8.42 14.01
CA LEU A 103 2.74 9.16 15.29
C LEU A 103 4.08 9.07 16.03
N GLY A 104 4.72 7.90 15.99
CA GLY A 104 6.08 7.73 16.52
C GLY A 104 7.13 8.55 15.74
N LEU A 105 7.01 8.62 14.41
CA LEU A 105 7.86 9.49 13.60
C LEU A 105 7.63 10.97 13.92
N LEU A 106 6.40 11.39 14.23
CA LEU A 106 6.06 12.79 14.47
C LEU A 106 6.43 13.25 15.88
N PHE A 107 6.12 12.45 16.91
CA PHE A 107 6.19 12.82 18.32
C PHE A 107 7.24 12.03 19.10
N GLY A 108 7.71 10.91 18.58
CA GLY A 108 8.63 10.02 19.28
C GLY A 108 10.05 10.58 19.38
N PRO A 109 10.79 10.22 20.45
CA PRO A 109 12.19 10.60 20.56
C PRO A 109 13.06 9.88 19.52
N THR A 110 14.13 10.54 19.07
CA THR A 110 15.08 9.97 18.10
C THR A 110 15.79 8.73 18.63
N SER A 111 15.93 8.58 19.95
CA SER A 111 16.47 7.37 20.59
C SER A 111 15.63 6.12 20.34
N ALA A 112 14.32 6.26 20.09
CA ALA A 112 13.42 5.17 19.77
C ALA A 112 13.15 5.04 18.23
N ALA A 113 13.94 5.71 17.39
CA ALA A 113 13.73 5.75 15.93
C ALA A 113 13.66 4.36 15.29
N PHE A 114 14.54 3.43 15.67
CA PHE A 114 14.53 2.06 15.17
C PHE A 114 13.22 1.34 15.48
N PHE A 115 12.67 1.53 16.66
CA PHE A 115 11.37 0.95 17.05
C PHE A 115 10.22 1.52 16.19
N TRP A 116 10.16 2.83 16.00
CA TRP A 116 9.11 3.45 15.20
C TRP A 116 9.20 3.06 13.73
N MET A 117 10.41 2.98 13.18
CA MET A 117 10.63 2.55 11.81
C MET A 117 10.32 1.08 11.59
N SER A 118 10.55 0.24 12.60
CA SER A 118 10.14 -1.16 12.58
C SER A 118 8.61 -1.29 12.49
N ILE A 119 7.87 -0.57 13.31
CA ILE A 119 6.40 -0.55 13.30
C ILE A 119 5.89 -0.03 11.96
N LEU A 120 6.43 1.10 11.49
CA LEU A 120 6.02 1.71 10.23
C LEU A 120 6.23 0.75 9.05
N GLY A 121 7.41 0.13 8.98
CA GLY A 121 7.74 -0.83 7.93
C GLY A 121 6.81 -2.04 7.93
N LEU A 122 6.60 -2.68 9.08
CA LEU A 122 5.67 -3.82 9.22
C LEU A 122 4.27 -3.46 8.72
N GLY A 123 3.75 -2.30 9.12
CA GLY A 123 2.42 -1.85 8.70
C GLY A 123 2.32 -1.59 7.20
N GLN A 124 3.30 -0.89 6.62
CA GLN A 124 3.33 -0.58 5.19
C GLN A 124 3.45 -1.85 4.33
N GLY A 125 4.34 -2.77 4.72
CA GLY A 125 4.45 -4.06 4.05
C GLY A 125 3.17 -4.87 4.16
N ALA A 126 2.55 -4.92 5.35
CA ALA A 126 1.27 -5.60 5.55
C ALA A 126 0.17 -5.02 4.63
N GLN A 127 0.07 -3.71 4.52
CA GLN A 127 -0.89 -3.04 3.64
C GLN A 127 -0.66 -3.40 2.17
N PHE A 128 0.59 -3.41 1.71
CA PHE A 128 0.94 -3.80 0.33
C PHE A 128 0.59 -5.25 0.05
N GLY A 129 0.97 -6.18 0.94
CA GLY A 129 0.63 -7.59 0.80
C GLY A 129 -0.89 -7.84 0.79
N LEU A 130 -1.64 -7.13 1.66
CA LEU A 130 -3.10 -7.20 1.67
C LEU A 130 -3.72 -6.62 0.39
N ALA A 131 -3.16 -5.57 -0.21
CA ALA A 131 -3.64 -5.05 -1.48
C ALA A 131 -3.54 -6.09 -2.61
N LEU A 132 -2.41 -6.79 -2.69
CA LEU A 132 -2.23 -7.89 -3.65
C LEU A 132 -3.16 -9.07 -3.37
N LEU A 133 -3.34 -9.46 -2.11
CA LEU A 133 -4.29 -10.49 -1.71
C LEU A 133 -5.72 -10.14 -2.12
N LEU A 134 -6.15 -8.90 -1.88
CA LEU A 134 -7.49 -8.45 -2.24
C LEU A 134 -7.73 -8.49 -3.75
N ILE A 135 -6.73 -8.14 -4.58
CA ILE A 135 -6.81 -8.27 -6.03
C ILE A 135 -7.15 -9.71 -6.42
N VAL A 136 -6.47 -10.69 -5.83
CA VAL A 136 -6.70 -12.11 -6.11
C VAL A 136 -8.07 -12.56 -5.60
N LEU A 137 -8.40 -12.27 -4.35
CA LEU A 137 -9.66 -12.70 -3.72
C LEU A 137 -10.91 -12.03 -4.33
N ARG A 138 -10.77 -10.86 -4.96
CA ARG A 138 -11.89 -10.15 -5.61
C ARG A 138 -12.01 -10.43 -7.10
N SER A 139 -11.21 -11.35 -7.63
CA SER A 139 -11.23 -11.78 -9.02
C SER A 139 -11.88 -13.16 -9.14
N ALA A 140 -12.77 -13.33 -10.13
CA ALA A 140 -13.45 -14.61 -10.35
C ALA A 140 -12.50 -15.69 -10.89
N ASP A 141 -11.48 -15.29 -11.63
CA ASP A 141 -10.50 -16.18 -12.27
C ASP A 141 -9.14 -15.47 -12.45
N GLY A 142 -8.15 -16.22 -12.92
CA GLY A 142 -6.78 -15.71 -13.11
C GLY A 142 -6.68 -14.63 -14.21
N HIS A 143 -7.54 -14.65 -15.22
CA HIS A 143 -7.55 -13.63 -16.27
C HIS A 143 -8.05 -12.29 -15.74
N VAL A 144 -9.14 -12.30 -14.96
CA VAL A 144 -9.65 -11.12 -14.25
C VAL A 144 -8.62 -10.60 -13.26
N ALA A 145 -7.95 -11.50 -12.51
CA ALA A 145 -6.91 -11.12 -11.55
C ALA A 145 -5.73 -10.40 -12.25
N ALA A 146 -5.26 -10.92 -13.39
CA ALA A 146 -4.17 -10.30 -14.15
C ALA A 146 -4.56 -8.89 -14.65
N ARG A 147 -5.75 -8.73 -15.24
CA ARG A 147 -6.24 -7.43 -15.71
C ARG A 147 -6.45 -6.43 -14.57
N LEU A 148 -7.01 -6.89 -13.44
CA LEU A 148 -7.21 -6.07 -12.25
C LEU A 148 -5.87 -5.65 -11.63
N SER A 149 -4.91 -6.56 -11.57
CA SER A 149 -3.55 -6.29 -11.10
C SER A 149 -2.84 -5.26 -11.99
N SER A 150 -2.93 -5.41 -13.32
CA SER A 150 -2.36 -4.43 -14.26
C SER A 150 -2.97 -3.04 -14.07
N MET A 151 -4.30 -2.95 -13.96
CA MET A 151 -4.99 -1.68 -13.71
C MET A 151 -4.58 -1.08 -12.36
N ALA A 152 -4.60 -1.90 -11.30
CA ALA A 152 -4.30 -1.43 -9.95
C ALA A 152 -2.84 -0.95 -9.81
N GLN A 153 -1.89 -1.68 -10.41
CA GLN A 153 -0.48 -1.28 -10.36
C GLN A 153 -0.18 -0.07 -11.24
N SER A 154 -0.65 -0.05 -12.49
CA SER A 154 -0.40 1.09 -13.38
C SER A 154 -0.99 2.39 -12.84
N GLY A 155 -2.28 2.42 -12.53
CA GLY A 155 -2.94 3.60 -11.97
C GLY A 155 -2.47 3.90 -10.54
N GLY A 156 -2.22 2.85 -9.74
CA GLY A 156 -1.73 2.98 -8.37
C GLY A 156 -0.34 3.62 -8.29
N TYR A 157 0.59 3.23 -9.17
CA TYR A 157 1.93 3.84 -9.17
C TYR A 157 1.96 5.28 -9.68
N LEU A 158 1.01 5.69 -10.52
CA LEU A 158 0.82 7.11 -10.84
C LEU A 158 0.43 7.92 -9.59
N ILE A 159 -0.49 7.41 -8.79
CA ILE A 159 -0.84 8.01 -7.48
C ILE A 159 0.37 8.01 -6.55
N ALA A 160 1.08 6.88 -6.45
CA ALA A 160 2.23 6.72 -5.59
C ALA A 160 3.35 7.74 -5.85
N GLY A 161 3.62 8.03 -7.13
CA GLY A 161 4.63 9.00 -7.55
C GLY A 161 4.34 10.42 -7.07
N THR A 162 3.09 10.75 -6.75
CA THR A 162 2.75 12.08 -6.18
C THR A 162 3.21 12.24 -4.73
N GLY A 163 3.38 11.14 -3.98
CA GLY A 163 3.74 11.18 -2.56
C GLY A 163 5.01 11.96 -2.26
N PRO A 164 6.17 11.56 -2.81
CA PRO A 164 7.43 12.28 -2.64
C PRO A 164 7.37 13.74 -3.09
N LEU A 165 6.66 14.02 -4.21
CA LEU A 165 6.52 15.37 -4.75
C LEU A 165 5.72 16.28 -3.79
N VAL A 166 4.56 15.80 -3.32
CA VAL A 166 3.72 16.57 -2.39
C VAL A 166 4.46 16.80 -1.08
N MET A 167 5.16 15.79 -0.54
CA MET A 167 5.97 15.96 0.66
C MET A 167 7.06 17.03 0.49
N GLY A 168 7.76 17.02 -0.65
CA GLY A 168 8.79 18.04 -0.96
C GLY A 168 8.21 19.44 -1.05
N VAL A 169 7.07 19.62 -1.73
CA VAL A 169 6.37 20.91 -1.85
C VAL A 169 5.91 21.41 -0.46
N LEU A 170 5.30 20.52 0.35
CA LEU A 170 4.84 20.88 1.69
C LEU A 170 6.02 21.25 2.61
N HIS A 171 7.13 20.52 2.50
CA HIS A 171 8.35 20.84 3.24
C HIS A 171 8.92 22.19 2.83
N SER A 172 9.05 22.46 1.54
CA SER A 172 9.56 23.73 1.03
C SER A 172 8.68 24.93 1.42
N ALA A 173 7.36 24.73 1.47
CA ALA A 173 6.41 25.77 1.83
C ALA A 173 6.38 26.09 3.34
N THR A 174 6.69 25.10 4.20
CA THR A 174 6.55 25.25 5.68
C THR A 174 7.88 25.26 6.41
N GLY A 175 8.98 24.89 5.76
CA GLY A 175 10.30 24.75 6.38
C GLY A 175 10.39 23.59 7.38
N GLY A 176 9.37 22.71 7.47
CA GLY A 176 9.32 21.64 8.46
C GLY A 176 8.71 20.35 7.95
N TRP A 177 8.87 19.25 8.73
CA TRP A 177 8.39 17.92 8.37
C TRP A 177 7.02 17.57 8.96
N VAL A 178 6.45 18.42 9.81
CA VAL A 178 5.15 18.15 10.45
C VAL A 178 4.05 18.03 9.41
N LEU A 179 3.88 19.01 8.54
CA LEU A 179 2.83 19.01 7.52
C LEU A 179 2.98 17.89 6.50
N PRO A 180 4.18 17.57 5.97
CA PRO A 180 4.39 16.37 5.14
C PRO A 180 3.99 15.06 5.81
N ILE A 181 4.31 14.87 7.10
CA ILE A 181 3.95 13.65 7.83
C ILE A 181 2.43 13.61 8.08
N VAL A 182 1.80 14.73 8.44
CA VAL A 182 0.33 14.81 8.59
C VAL A 182 -0.37 14.47 7.28
N PHE A 183 0.14 14.92 6.14
CA PHE A 183 -0.37 14.52 4.82
C PHE A 183 -0.37 13.00 4.64
N LEU A 184 0.71 12.30 5.02
CA LEU A 184 0.76 10.84 4.95
C LEU A 184 -0.21 10.15 5.91
N ILE A 185 -0.42 10.71 7.10
CA ILE A 185 -1.43 10.23 8.06
C ILE A 185 -2.83 10.34 7.45
N VAL A 186 -3.17 11.49 6.88
CA VAL A 186 -4.46 11.70 6.22
C VAL A 186 -4.63 10.75 5.03
N ALA A 187 -3.60 10.60 4.20
CA ALA A 187 -3.60 9.64 3.10
C ALA A 187 -3.83 8.20 3.59
N ASN A 188 -3.16 7.78 4.68
CA ASN A 188 -3.37 6.46 5.27
C ASN A 188 -4.83 6.27 5.75
N LEU A 189 -5.45 7.27 6.36
CA LEU A 189 -6.85 7.21 6.81
C LEU A 189 -7.83 7.13 5.62
N VAL A 190 -7.57 7.87 4.55
CA VAL A 190 -8.34 7.75 3.29
C VAL A 190 -8.17 6.37 2.69
N GLY A 191 -6.93 5.86 2.66
CA GLY A 191 -6.61 4.49 2.24
C GLY A 191 -7.35 3.44 3.07
N LEU A 192 -7.44 3.62 4.39
CA LEU A 192 -8.20 2.75 5.28
C LEU A 192 -9.69 2.71 4.89
N ALA A 193 -10.32 3.87 4.67
CA ALA A 193 -11.73 3.94 4.29
C ALA A 193 -12.02 3.19 2.98
N LEU A 194 -11.19 3.38 1.97
CA LEU A 194 -11.31 2.70 0.67
C LEU A 194 -10.99 1.20 0.76
N GLY A 195 -9.94 0.85 1.49
CA GLY A 195 -9.55 -0.54 1.71
C GLY A 195 -10.59 -1.33 2.50
N HIS A 196 -11.21 -0.69 3.49
CA HIS A 196 -12.32 -1.28 4.25
C HIS A 196 -13.51 -1.64 3.34
N GLU A 197 -13.87 -0.78 2.39
CA GLU A 197 -14.92 -1.06 1.41
C GLU A 197 -14.50 -2.14 0.39
N ALA A 198 -13.24 -2.11 -0.09
CA ALA A 198 -12.70 -3.11 -1.00
C ALA A 198 -12.53 -4.49 -0.36
N ALA A 199 -12.35 -4.54 0.97
CA ALA A 199 -12.21 -5.77 1.74
C ALA A 199 -13.54 -6.50 2.00
N ARG A 200 -14.70 -5.93 1.61
CA ARG A 200 -15.99 -6.63 1.65
C ARG A 200 -15.97 -7.84 0.73
N ASP A 201 -16.65 -8.92 1.12
CA ASP A 201 -16.75 -10.14 0.33
C ASP A 201 -17.58 -9.91 -0.95
N ARG A 202 -16.91 -9.41 -2.00
CA ARG A 202 -17.47 -9.14 -3.33
C ARG A 202 -16.47 -9.59 -4.38
N VAL A 203 -16.96 -10.21 -5.46
CA VAL A 203 -16.13 -10.74 -6.55
C VAL A 203 -16.46 -10.02 -7.86
N ILE A 204 -15.43 -9.62 -8.59
CA ILE A 204 -15.54 -9.11 -9.96
C ILE A 204 -15.61 -10.32 -10.88
N LYS A 205 -16.78 -10.54 -11.48
CA LYS A 205 -17.00 -11.55 -12.52
C LYS A 205 -16.65 -10.98 -13.89
N ALA A 206 -16.06 -11.82 -14.72
CA ALA A 206 -15.77 -11.51 -16.12
C ALA A 206 -17.06 -11.15 -16.90
#